data_38572f21882abb69b76e9bdb9bc193f2
#
_entry.id   38572f21882abb69b76e9bdb9bc193f2
#
_cell.length_a   1.000
_cell.length_b   1.000
_cell.length_c   1.000
_cell.angle_alpha   90.00
_cell.angle_beta   90.00
_cell.angle_gamma   90.00
#
_symmetry.space_group_name_H-M   'P 1'
#
loop_
_entity.id
_entity.type
_entity.pdbx_description
1 polymer ?
#
loop_
_entity_poly.entity_id
_entity_poly.type
_entity_poly.pdbx_seq_one_letter_code
_entity_poly.pdbx_strand_id
1 'polypeptide(L)'
;MNMSSKKRIAAVAVTVAALSLGSIGVASAHDKGAPRSAAKSAAHDAKHAANKAAHDANRAANKAAHDAQHAAKEALVATTIGVDAATIKTRLAAGETLAAIAGAKKDALIAALVAFKTTNVDARVAAGTMTAAQATAIKADLTAHVTAKVNAVRGEGKGPKEGKGPKGPKGPKPPKGPRP
;
A
#
# COMPACT_ATOMS: atom_id res chain seq x y z
N MET A 1 2.30 31.44 33.72
CA MET A 1 1.01 30.77 33.44
C MET A 1 1.24 29.75 32.35
N ASN A 2 1.33 28.46 32.73
CA ASN A 2 1.62 27.36 31.84
C ASN A 2 0.33 26.86 31.19
N MET A 3 0.21 26.98 29.89
CA MET A 3 -0.82 26.26 29.12
C MET A 3 -0.17 25.05 28.43
N SER A 4 -0.27 23.91 29.09
CA SER A 4 0.04 22.60 28.54
C SER A 4 -0.96 22.26 27.41
N SER A 5 -0.54 22.41 26.17
CA SER A 5 -1.27 21.87 25.03
C SER A 5 -1.12 20.33 24.99
N LYS A 6 -2.07 19.64 25.60
CA LYS A 6 -2.20 18.18 25.48
C LYS A 6 -2.54 17.83 24.02
N LYS A 7 -1.54 17.48 23.25
CA LYS A 7 -1.73 16.89 21.91
C LYS A 7 -2.43 15.55 22.06
N ARG A 8 -3.71 15.52 21.77
CA ARG A 8 -4.48 14.28 21.70
C ARG A 8 -4.07 13.55 20.41
N ILE A 9 -3.21 12.55 20.57
CA ILE A 9 -2.93 11.58 19.52
C ILE A 9 -4.17 10.69 19.44
N ALA A 10 -4.96 10.88 18.39
CA ALA A 10 -6.04 9.97 18.07
C ALA A 10 -5.41 8.67 17.57
N ALA A 11 -5.35 7.66 18.42
CA ALA A 11 -5.04 6.30 18.02
C ALA A 11 -6.22 5.77 17.19
N VAL A 12 -6.03 5.64 15.88
CA VAL A 12 -6.95 4.93 15.01
C VAL A 12 -6.75 3.44 15.28
N ALA A 13 -7.57 2.89 16.16
CA ALA A 13 -7.66 1.45 16.35
C ALA A 13 -8.36 0.85 15.13
N VAL A 14 -7.59 0.21 14.26
CA VAL A 14 -8.12 -0.64 13.20
C VAL A 14 -8.58 -1.93 13.86
N THR A 15 -9.85 -2.01 14.22
CA THR A 15 -10.49 -3.26 14.63
C THR A 15 -10.65 -4.14 13.39
N VAL A 16 -9.79 -5.13 13.28
CA VAL A 16 -10.00 -6.25 12.35
C VAL A 16 -11.12 -7.10 12.94
N ALA A 17 -12.33 -6.92 12.45
CA ALA A 17 -13.43 -7.82 12.73
C ALA A 17 -13.11 -9.17 12.09
N ALA A 18 -12.68 -10.13 12.88
CA ALA A 18 -12.62 -11.52 12.49
C ALA A 18 -14.06 -12.00 12.25
N LEU A 19 -14.47 -12.10 11.00
CA LEU A 19 -15.67 -12.80 10.59
C LEU A 19 -15.46 -14.29 10.87
N SER A 20 -15.91 -14.74 12.06
CA SER A 20 -16.09 -16.13 12.33
C SER A 20 -17.18 -16.65 11.40
N LEU A 21 -16.78 -17.36 10.35
CA LEU A 21 -17.66 -18.14 9.52
C LEU A 21 -18.26 -19.25 10.40
N GLY A 22 -19.45 -18.96 10.95
CA GLY A 22 -20.27 -19.95 11.59
C GLY A 22 -20.49 -21.09 10.61
N SER A 23 -20.12 -22.31 11.04
CA SER A 23 -20.43 -23.55 10.35
C SER A 23 -21.94 -23.67 10.19
N ILE A 24 -22.44 -23.39 8.99
CA ILE A 24 -23.80 -23.75 8.61
C ILE A 24 -23.81 -25.27 8.52
N GLY A 25 -24.38 -25.91 9.57
CA GLY A 25 -24.66 -27.31 9.55
C GLY A 25 -25.61 -27.62 8.41
N VAL A 26 -25.12 -28.22 7.35
CA VAL A 26 -25.93 -28.73 6.25
C VAL A 26 -26.58 -30.01 6.79
N ALA A 27 -27.85 -29.93 7.19
CA ALA A 27 -28.67 -31.09 7.42
C ALA A 27 -28.69 -31.89 6.10
N SER A 28 -28.07 -33.05 6.10
CA SER A 28 -28.07 -33.97 4.97
C SER A 28 -29.48 -34.58 4.83
N ALA A 29 -30.38 -33.91 4.11
CA ALA A 29 -31.53 -34.54 3.54
C ALA A 29 -31.02 -35.46 2.41
N HIS A 30 -31.20 -36.73 2.61
CA HIS A 30 -30.81 -37.80 1.66
C HIS A 30 -31.83 -37.80 0.50
N ASP A 31 -31.68 -36.87 -0.41
CA ASP A 31 -32.42 -36.84 -1.66
C ASP A 31 -31.62 -37.58 -2.73
N LYS A 32 -32.15 -38.79 -3.09
CA LYS A 32 -31.57 -39.64 -4.15
C LYS A 32 -31.95 -39.08 -5.52
N GLY A 33 -31.28 -38.02 -5.99
CA GLY A 33 -31.61 -37.60 -7.35
C GLY A 33 -30.87 -36.40 -7.93
N ALA A 34 -30.18 -35.59 -7.15
CA ALA A 34 -29.43 -34.47 -7.71
C ALA A 34 -28.05 -34.91 -8.28
N PRO A 35 -27.71 -34.56 -9.51
CA PRO A 35 -26.43 -34.95 -10.08
C PRO A 35 -25.29 -34.34 -9.25
N ARG A 36 -24.43 -35.17 -8.69
CA ARG A 36 -23.26 -34.79 -7.87
C ARG A 36 -22.35 -33.75 -8.54
N SER A 37 -22.47 -33.58 -9.83
CA SER A 37 -21.77 -32.56 -10.62
C SER A 37 -22.28 -31.14 -10.35
N ALA A 38 -23.59 -30.92 -10.22
CA ALA A 38 -24.17 -29.60 -9.99
C ALA A 38 -23.84 -29.05 -8.61
N ALA A 39 -23.87 -29.90 -7.57
CA ALA A 39 -23.49 -29.50 -6.21
C ALA A 39 -21.98 -29.15 -6.12
N LYS A 40 -21.12 -29.86 -6.84
CA LYS A 40 -19.68 -29.57 -6.89
C LYS A 40 -19.39 -28.26 -7.64
N SER A 41 -20.09 -27.97 -8.74
CA SER A 41 -19.93 -26.71 -9.47
C SER A 41 -20.43 -25.52 -8.62
N ALA A 42 -21.58 -25.62 -7.98
CA ALA A 42 -22.10 -24.57 -7.11
C ALA A 42 -21.15 -24.26 -5.92
N ALA A 43 -20.58 -25.30 -5.28
CA ALA A 43 -19.60 -25.11 -4.21
C ALA A 43 -18.30 -24.47 -4.72
N HIS A 44 -17.86 -24.83 -5.92
CA HIS A 44 -16.69 -24.22 -6.58
C HIS A 44 -16.94 -22.74 -6.90
N ASP A 45 -18.10 -22.42 -7.46
CA ASP A 45 -18.47 -21.05 -7.82
C ASP A 45 -18.63 -20.16 -6.58
N ALA A 46 -19.22 -20.68 -5.50
CA ALA A 46 -19.30 -19.99 -4.23
C ALA A 46 -17.91 -19.70 -3.64
N LYS A 47 -16.99 -20.66 -3.72
CA LYS A 47 -15.60 -20.49 -3.28
C LYS A 47 -14.85 -19.44 -4.12
N HIS A 48 -15.05 -19.46 -5.42
CA HIS A 48 -14.49 -18.42 -6.31
C HIS A 48 -15.05 -17.02 -6.00
N ALA A 49 -16.35 -16.91 -5.80
CA ALA A 49 -16.99 -15.65 -5.42
C ALA A 49 -16.47 -15.12 -4.08
N ALA A 50 -16.34 -15.99 -3.07
CA ALA A 50 -15.80 -15.63 -1.77
C ALA A 50 -14.33 -15.17 -1.85
N ASN A 51 -13.50 -15.90 -2.60
CA ASN A 51 -12.09 -15.52 -2.80
C ASN A 51 -11.97 -14.19 -3.55
N LYS A 52 -12.80 -13.96 -4.57
CA LYS A 52 -12.84 -12.70 -5.29
C LYS A 52 -13.24 -11.55 -4.37
N ALA A 53 -14.30 -11.71 -3.58
CA ALA A 53 -14.75 -10.72 -2.62
C ALA A 53 -13.67 -10.38 -1.57
N ALA A 54 -12.99 -11.39 -1.03
CA ALA A 54 -11.88 -11.20 -0.09
C ALA A 54 -10.70 -10.45 -0.73
N HIS A 55 -10.37 -10.79 -1.98
CA HIS A 55 -9.32 -10.09 -2.73
C HIS A 55 -9.67 -8.63 -3.01
N ASP A 56 -10.91 -8.36 -3.41
CA ASP A 56 -11.39 -7.01 -3.69
C ASP A 56 -11.44 -6.16 -2.41
N ALA A 57 -11.88 -6.74 -1.27
CA ALA A 57 -11.86 -6.11 0.04
C ALA A 57 -10.42 -5.76 0.49
N ASN A 58 -9.47 -6.69 0.34
CA ASN A 58 -8.07 -6.44 0.65
C ASN A 58 -7.46 -5.34 -0.23
N ARG A 59 -7.80 -5.31 -1.52
CA ARG A 59 -7.36 -4.26 -2.44
C ARG A 59 -7.92 -2.89 -2.03
N ALA A 60 -9.19 -2.81 -1.65
CA ALA A 60 -9.82 -1.59 -1.18
C ALA A 60 -9.18 -1.10 0.13
N ALA A 61 -8.95 -1.98 1.10
CA ALA A 61 -8.30 -1.66 2.36
C ALA A 61 -6.86 -1.16 2.15
N ASN A 62 -6.08 -1.83 1.31
CA ASN A 62 -4.73 -1.41 0.97
C ASN A 62 -4.70 -0.04 0.27
N LYS A 63 -5.64 0.21 -0.62
CA LYS A 63 -5.78 1.51 -1.28
C LYS A 63 -6.11 2.60 -0.27
N ALA A 64 -7.08 2.38 0.61
CA ALA A 64 -7.45 3.34 1.65
C ALA A 64 -6.29 3.65 2.60
N ALA A 65 -5.55 2.63 3.03
CA ALA A 65 -4.36 2.81 3.87
C ALA A 65 -3.26 3.62 3.16
N HIS A 66 -3.04 3.36 1.87
CA HIS A 66 -2.08 4.10 1.05
C HIS A 66 -2.50 5.58 0.89
N ASP A 67 -3.78 5.83 0.59
CA ASP A 67 -4.31 7.18 0.42
C ASP A 67 -4.23 7.98 1.75
N ALA A 68 -4.52 7.34 2.88
CA ALA A 68 -4.35 7.93 4.21
C ALA A 68 -2.89 8.30 4.51
N GLN A 69 -1.94 7.43 4.18
CA GLN A 69 -0.51 7.73 4.35
C GLN A 69 -0.05 8.86 3.44
N HIS A 70 -0.58 8.95 2.22
CA HIS A 70 -0.31 10.07 1.31
C HIS A 70 -0.81 11.38 1.88
N ALA A 71 -2.07 11.44 2.34
CA ALA A 71 -2.66 12.61 2.95
C ALA A 71 -1.89 13.06 4.20
N ALA A 72 -1.52 12.12 5.07
CA ALA A 72 -0.73 12.41 6.27
C ALA A 72 0.65 12.99 5.93
N LYS A 73 1.31 12.45 4.91
CA LYS A 73 2.59 12.97 4.43
C LYS A 73 2.45 14.36 3.82
N GLU A 74 1.42 14.63 3.02
CA GLU A 74 1.17 15.95 2.44
C GLU A 74 0.91 16.98 3.54
N ALA A 75 0.10 16.65 4.54
CA ALA A 75 -0.15 17.50 5.69
C ALA A 75 1.14 17.78 6.49
N LEU A 76 1.97 16.76 6.71
CA LEU A 76 3.27 16.92 7.38
C LEU A 76 4.17 17.89 6.62
N VAL A 77 4.27 17.75 5.31
CA VAL A 77 5.08 18.63 4.44
C VAL A 77 4.56 20.06 4.52
N ALA A 78 3.26 20.26 4.34
CA ALA A 78 2.63 21.58 4.39
C ALA A 78 2.86 22.27 5.74
N THR A 79 2.67 21.54 6.85
CA THR A 79 2.87 22.07 8.21
C THR A 79 4.33 22.40 8.47
N THR A 80 5.27 21.55 8.04
CA THR A 80 6.70 21.77 8.27
C THR A 80 7.22 22.95 7.49
N ILE A 81 6.85 23.07 6.22
CA ILE A 81 7.27 24.18 5.36
C ILE A 81 6.51 25.48 5.72
N GLY A 82 5.26 25.37 6.19
CA GLY A 82 4.36 26.50 6.45
C GLY A 82 3.76 27.05 5.18
N VAL A 83 3.63 26.22 4.14
CA VAL A 83 3.01 26.52 2.84
C VAL A 83 1.88 25.54 2.63
N ASP A 84 0.78 26.01 2.09
CA ASP A 84 -0.38 25.18 1.82
C ASP A 84 -0.11 24.09 0.76
N ALA A 85 -0.78 22.93 0.91
CA ALA A 85 -0.53 21.76 0.09
C ALA A 85 -0.85 21.97 -1.40
N ALA A 86 -1.83 22.82 -1.74
CA ALA A 86 -2.16 23.10 -3.13
C ALA A 86 -1.06 23.93 -3.79
N THR A 87 -0.53 24.94 -3.09
CA THR A 87 0.60 25.74 -3.53
C THR A 87 1.86 24.88 -3.73
N ILE A 88 2.15 23.96 -2.80
CA ILE A 88 3.27 23.02 -2.94
C ILE A 88 3.07 22.14 -4.19
N LYS A 89 1.88 21.62 -4.43
CA LYS A 89 1.58 20.82 -5.63
C LYS A 89 1.79 21.60 -6.92
N THR A 90 1.37 22.85 -6.98
CA THR A 90 1.52 23.73 -8.14
C THR A 90 3.01 24.00 -8.43
N ARG A 91 3.80 24.34 -7.41
CA ARG A 91 5.23 24.59 -7.56
C ARG A 91 6.01 23.33 -7.97
N LEU A 92 5.66 22.16 -7.40
CA LEU A 92 6.22 20.88 -7.83
C LEU A 92 5.84 20.52 -9.28
N ALA A 93 4.63 20.88 -9.72
CA ALA A 93 4.21 20.68 -11.11
C ALA A 93 4.96 21.61 -12.07
N ALA A 94 5.37 22.79 -11.60
CA ALA A 94 6.22 23.71 -12.34
C ALA A 94 7.70 23.29 -12.41
N GLY A 95 8.06 22.12 -11.83
CA GLY A 95 9.42 21.58 -11.86
C GLY A 95 10.31 21.98 -10.69
N GLU A 96 9.77 22.67 -9.68
CA GLU A 96 10.55 22.99 -8.49
C GLU A 96 10.76 21.74 -7.61
N THR A 97 11.88 21.71 -6.88
CA THR A 97 12.15 20.65 -5.89
C THR A 97 11.50 21.00 -4.55
N LEU A 98 11.23 19.96 -3.73
CA LEU A 98 10.78 20.20 -2.36
C LEU A 98 11.83 20.96 -1.53
N ALA A 99 13.11 20.78 -1.84
CA ALA A 99 14.20 21.54 -1.22
C ALA A 99 14.11 23.04 -1.51
N ALA A 100 13.85 23.42 -2.76
CA ALA A 100 13.68 24.81 -3.16
C ALA A 100 12.43 25.44 -2.50
N ILE A 101 11.33 24.69 -2.44
CA ILE A 101 10.09 25.14 -1.80
C ILE A 101 10.28 25.32 -0.28
N ALA A 102 11.02 24.42 0.37
CA ALA A 102 11.26 24.45 1.81
C ALA A 102 12.26 25.56 2.21
N GLY A 103 13.18 25.92 1.33
CA GLY A 103 14.19 26.95 1.62
C GLY A 103 14.95 26.64 2.91
N ALA A 104 14.98 27.58 3.85
CA ALA A 104 15.65 27.44 5.14
C ALA A 104 15.07 26.29 6.02
N LYS A 105 13.87 25.79 5.73
CA LYS A 105 13.23 24.68 6.46
C LYS A 105 13.57 23.30 5.88
N LYS A 106 14.45 23.20 4.92
CA LYS A 106 14.81 21.95 4.23
C LYS A 106 15.23 20.86 5.21
N ASP A 107 16.12 21.16 6.15
CA ASP A 107 16.64 20.16 7.08
C ASP A 107 15.56 19.69 8.06
N ALA A 108 14.72 20.61 8.55
CA ALA A 108 13.56 20.28 9.35
C ALA A 108 12.56 19.38 8.60
N LEU A 109 12.37 19.64 7.29
CA LEU A 109 11.53 18.82 6.42
C LEU A 109 12.11 17.40 6.26
N ILE A 110 13.42 17.28 6.02
CA ILE A 110 14.08 15.98 5.90
C ILE A 110 13.92 15.19 7.22
N ALA A 111 14.20 15.82 8.37
CA ALA A 111 14.05 15.19 9.68
C ALA A 111 12.60 14.72 9.92
N ALA A 112 11.61 15.55 9.64
CA ALA A 112 10.20 15.21 9.79
C ALA A 112 9.78 14.05 8.90
N LEU A 113 10.23 14.02 7.63
CA LEU A 113 9.96 12.94 6.70
C LEU A 113 10.65 11.63 7.10
N VAL A 114 11.87 11.68 7.61
CA VAL A 114 12.58 10.51 8.14
C VAL A 114 11.83 9.95 9.34
N ALA A 115 11.45 10.79 10.32
CA ALA A 115 10.67 10.37 11.48
C ALA A 115 9.33 9.72 11.06
N PHE A 116 8.59 10.34 10.14
CA PHE A 116 7.34 9.79 9.63
C PHE A 116 7.52 8.40 8.98
N LYS A 117 8.57 8.24 8.18
CA LYS A 117 8.85 6.94 7.54
C LYS A 117 9.32 5.90 8.54
N THR A 118 10.13 6.28 9.53
CA THR A 118 10.56 5.39 10.62
C THR A 118 9.36 4.85 11.38
N THR A 119 8.41 5.71 11.77
CA THR A 119 7.16 5.29 12.41
C THR A 119 6.36 4.31 11.55
N ASN A 120 6.27 4.54 10.24
CA ASN A 120 5.59 3.62 9.33
C ASN A 120 6.31 2.25 9.21
N VAL A 121 7.64 2.23 9.21
CA VAL A 121 8.43 0.99 9.22
C VAL A 121 8.19 0.22 10.52
N ASP A 122 8.21 0.92 11.67
CA ASP A 122 7.95 0.30 12.98
C ASP A 122 6.54 -0.27 13.10
N ALA A 123 5.55 0.44 12.59
CA ALA A 123 4.18 -0.05 12.53
C ALA A 123 4.05 -1.34 11.69
N ARG A 124 4.82 -1.47 10.60
CA ARG A 124 4.84 -2.69 9.77
C ARG A 124 5.52 -3.86 10.47
N VAL A 125 6.54 -3.60 11.27
CA VAL A 125 7.16 -4.63 12.11
C VAL A 125 6.18 -5.09 13.19
N ALA A 126 5.52 -4.16 13.87
CA ALA A 126 4.51 -4.46 14.89
C ALA A 126 3.31 -5.25 14.32
N ALA A 127 2.92 -4.96 13.08
CA ALA A 127 1.87 -5.69 12.36
C ALA A 127 2.35 -7.05 11.79
N GLY A 128 3.61 -7.44 11.97
CA GLY A 128 4.17 -8.69 11.45
C GLY A 128 4.32 -8.74 9.91
N THR A 129 4.13 -7.61 9.23
CA THR A 129 4.26 -7.52 7.76
C THR A 129 5.68 -7.25 7.29
N MET A 130 6.61 -7.04 8.23
CA MET A 130 8.03 -6.80 7.99
C MET A 130 8.85 -7.39 9.14
N THR A 131 10.01 -7.98 8.83
CA THR A 131 10.93 -8.48 9.87
C THR A 131 11.77 -7.33 10.44
N ALA A 132 12.27 -7.51 11.67
CA ALA A 132 13.16 -6.53 12.31
C ALA A 132 14.45 -6.28 11.50
N ALA A 133 15.01 -7.33 10.89
CA ALA A 133 16.19 -7.20 10.05
C ALA A 133 15.93 -6.36 8.79
N GLN A 134 14.78 -6.55 8.13
CA GLN A 134 14.36 -5.71 6.99
C GLN A 134 14.15 -4.25 7.41
N ALA A 135 13.55 -4.02 8.58
CA ALA A 135 13.36 -2.68 9.12
C ALA A 135 14.68 -1.97 9.39
N THR A 136 15.66 -2.67 9.97
CA THR A 136 17.01 -2.13 10.23
C THR A 136 17.69 -1.71 8.93
N ALA A 137 17.67 -2.57 7.91
CA ALA A 137 18.26 -2.26 6.61
C ALA A 137 17.59 -1.03 5.96
N ILE A 138 16.25 -0.95 5.97
CA ILE A 138 15.52 0.21 5.43
C ILE A 138 15.86 1.50 6.18
N LYS A 139 15.95 1.44 7.53
CA LYS A 139 16.26 2.61 8.35
C LYS A 139 17.67 3.13 8.13
N ALA A 140 18.64 2.26 7.84
CA ALA A 140 20.03 2.64 7.58
C ALA A 140 20.15 3.63 6.40
N ASP A 141 19.40 3.37 5.32
CA ASP A 141 19.45 4.19 4.09
C ASP A 141 18.38 5.29 4.04
N LEU A 142 17.52 5.37 5.06
CA LEU A 142 16.31 6.18 5.01
C LEU A 142 16.62 7.68 4.84
N THR A 143 17.61 8.19 5.57
CA THR A 143 17.99 9.61 5.52
C THR A 143 18.54 9.98 4.15
N ALA A 144 19.44 9.18 3.60
CA ALA A 144 19.99 9.40 2.26
C ALA A 144 18.89 9.39 1.19
N HIS A 145 17.98 8.41 1.28
CA HIS A 145 16.86 8.27 0.36
C HIS A 145 15.86 9.44 0.44
N VAL A 146 15.55 9.91 1.65
CA VAL A 146 14.66 11.07 1.84
C VAL A 146 15.33 12.34 1.33
N THR A 147 16.61 12.55 1.64
CA THR A 147 17.38 13.68 1.15
C THR A 147 17.42 13.74 -0.38
N ALA A 148 17.71 12.61 -1.02
CA ALA A 148 17.67 12.52 -2.48
C ALA A 148 16.29 12.89 -3.04
N LYS A 149 15.20 12.37 -2.44
CA LYS A 149 13.82 12.69 -2.88
C LYS A 149 13.40 14.13 -2.67
N VAL A 150 13.88 14.78 -1.62
CA VAL A 150 13.58 16.19 -1.34
C VAL A 150 14.30 17.12 -2.36
N ASN A 151 15.48 16.70 -2.81
CA ASN A 151 16.28 17.45 -3.81
C ASN A 151 15.91 17.12 -5.27
N ALA A 152 15.17 16.06 -5.53
CA ALA A 152 14.81 15.66 -6.89
C ALA A 152 13.65 16.49 -7.45
N VAL A 153 13.71 16.79 -8.74
CA VAL A 153 12.59 17.34 -9.50
C VAL A 153 11.53 16.25 -9.66
N ARG A 154 10.26 16.61 -9.45
CA ARG A 154 9.16 15.66 -9.59
C ARG A 154 8.97 15.26 -11.05
N GLY A 155 9.37 14.06 -11.40
CA GLY A 155 9.25 13.54 -12.77
C GLY A 155 10.55 13.00 -13.36
N GLU A 156 11.71 13.47 -12.92
CA GLU A 156 13.00 12.99 -13.44
C GLU A 156 13.32 11.52 -13.08
N GLY A 157 12.62 10.94 -12.10
CA GLY A 157 12.76 9.51 -11.74
C GLY A 157 11.93 8.54 -12.56
N LYS A 158 11.08 9.01 -13.46
CA LYS A 158 10.43 8.19 -14.48
C LYS A 158 11.17 8.41 -15.79
N GLY A 159 12.39 7.84 -15.88
CA GLY A 159 12.95 7.56 -17.19
C GLY A 159 11.87 6.92 -18.07
N PRO A 160 11.87 7.15 -19.38
CA PRO A 160 10.91 6.51 -20.25
C PRO A 160 10.92 5.03 -19.85
N LYS A 161 9.74 4.47 -19.49
CA LYS A 161 9.59 3.04 -19.35
C LYS A 161 10.07 2.50 -20.69
N GLU A 162 11.30 1.97 -20.70
CA GLU A 162 11.72 1.17 -21.84
C GLU A 162 10.56 0.23 -22.11
N GLY A 163 9.90 0.45 -23.24
CA GLY A 163 8.70 -0.25 -23.58
C GLY A 163 8.99 -1.73 -23.43
N LYS A 164 8.17 -2.46 -22.68
CA LYS A 164 8.19 -3.91 -22.75
C LYS A 164 8.28 -4.23 -24.23
N GLY A 165 9.47 -4.67 -24.67
CA GLY A 165 9.70 -5.06 -26.03
C GLY A 165 8.54 -5.93 -26.52
N PRO A 166 8.14 -5.87 -27.77
CA PRO A 166 7.05 -6.66 -28.30
C PRO A 166 7.26 -8.11 -27.84
N LYS A 167 6.24 -8.68 -27.15
CA LYS A 167 6.27 -10.10 -26.76
C LYS A 167 6.62 -10.89 -28.01
N GLY A 168 7.81 -11.47 -28.04
CA GLY A 168 8.24 -12.33 -29.14
C GLY A 168 7.13 -13.33 -29.49
N PRO A 169 7.01 -13.71 -30.76
CA PRO A 169 5.99 -14.66 -31.21
C PRO A 169 6.07 -15.92 -30.34
N LYS A 170 4.93 -16.33 -29.77
CA LYS A 170 4.84 -17.59 -29.02
C LYS A 170 5.31 -18.70 -29.96
N GLY A 171 6.42 -19.34 -29.61
CA GLY A 171 6.90 -20.50 -30.33
C GLY A 171 5.79 -21.56 -30.54
N PRO A 172 5.83 -22.33 -31.62
CA PRO A 172 4.83 -23.34 -31.90
C PRO A 172 4.76 -24.35 -30.74
N LYS A 173 3.53 -24.64 -30.29
CA LYS A 173 3.26 -25.68 -29.30
C LYS A 173 3.85 -27.00 -29.75
N PRO A 174 4.61 -27.72 -28.92
CA PRO A 174 5.07 -29.05 -29.28
C PRO A 174 3.87 -29.98 -29.53
N PRO A 175 3.96 -30.90 -30.51
CA PRO A 175 2.89 -31.83 -30.81
C PRO A 175 2.62 -32.73 -29.59
N LYS A 176 1.32 -32.92 -29.26
CA LYS A 176 0.91 -33.88 -28.25
C LYS A 176 1.35 -35.27 -28.70
N GLY A 177 2.25 -35.90 -28.01
CA GLY A 177 2.60 -37.29 -28.21
C GLY A 177 1.37 -38.22 -28.07
N PRO A 178 1.35 -39.40 -28.77
CA PRO A 178 0.26 -40.36 -28.67
C PRO A 178 0.15 -40.85 -27.22
N ARG A 179 -1.09 -40.85 -26.68
CA ARG A 179 -1.39 -41.48 -25.41
C ARG A 179 -1.34 -43.02 -25.56
N PRO A 180 -0.76 -43.73 -24.63
CA PRO A 180 -0.88 -45.19 -24.54
C PRO A 180 -2.31 -45.61 -24.18
#